data_a9a978cd20070930b39cdb9ab305d3ee
#
_entry.id   a9a978cd20070930b39cdb9ab305d3ee
#
_cell.length_a   1.000
_cell.length_b   1.000
_cell.length_c   1.000
_cell.angle_alpha   90.00
_cell.angle_beta   90.00
_cell.angle_gamma   90.00
#
_symmetry.space_group_name_H-M   'P 1'
#
loop_
_entity.id
_entity.type
_entity.pdbx_description
1 polymer ?
#
loop_
_entity_poly.entity_id
_entity_poly.type
_entity_poly.pdbx_seq_one_letter_code
_entity_poly.pdbx_strand_id
1 'polypeptide(L)'
;MEKQLSRSDYLLALTFLFMLTCIIPAFFIGMKIGESRTEAKYGGMAGVEDLLADSGAEYNHQHLVSFYHTIYAPFTDFEKKWFDLKSKMELQTVTGLPEAFEELSGLAEKKYREISPVRMPNSSPKLVESHRNYLQSLELFRQSLDRFRKQAGTGGEQLMIGGIERDELLRKAESHALLAQQNFYEAIGLWYQKMNPGRSETGFFPGHPLTPEQWGEMSLVSKNTYVANLMLEKHIFAPYTPQDLTARIDEFIEIGRANRLELDDIRQIADLIAETESVRPGDFLKNKMKRYAGETLPSLPFFSS
;
A
#
# COMPACT_ATOMS: atom_id res chain seq x y z
N MET A 1 1.81 46.75 -42.41
CA MET A 1 2.61 45.86 -43.27
C MET A 1 2.28 44.43 -42.87
N GLU A 2 1.29 43.83 -43.52
CA GLU A 2 0.97 42.41 -43.34
C GLU A 2 2.03 41.62 -44.10
N LYS A 3 2.86 40.82 -43.37
CA LYS A 3 3.75 39.84 -43.97
C LYS A 3 2.89 38.69 -44.54
N GLN A 4 2.78 38.64 -45.85
CA GLN A 4 2.23 37.48 -46.51
C GLN A 4 3.15 36.30 -46.27
N LEU A 5 2.61 35.25 -45.62
CA LEU A 5 3.32 34.00 -45.37
C LEU A 5 3.69 33.33 -46.72
N SER A 6 4.91 32.87 -46.82
CA SER A 6 5.37 32.18 -48.05
C SER A 6 4.74 30.79 -48.16
N ARG A 7 4.72 30.23 -49.37
CA ARG A 7 4.21 28.86 -49.61
C ARG A 7 4.95 27.83 -48.77
N SER A 8 6.21 28.04 -48.42
CA SER A 8 7.00 27.16 -47.55
C SER A 8 6.57 27.25 -46.10
N ASP A 9 6.10 28.42 -45.62
CA ASP A 9 5.59 28.55 -44.24
C ASP A 9 4.26 27.80 -44.03
N TYR A 10 3.40 27.80 -45.05
CA TYR A 10 2.18 27.00 -45.03
C TYR A 10 2.47 25.49 -45.06
N LEU A 11 3.47 25.04 -45.85
CA LEU A 11 3.89 23.65 -45.89
C LEU A 11 4.48 23.21 -44.53
N LEU A 12 5.27 24.05 -43.90
CA LEU A 12 5.86 23.79 -42.57
C LEU A 12 4.80 23.71 -41.48
N ALA A 13 3.85 24.65 -41.46
CA ALA A 13 2.72 24.65 -40.55
C ALA A 13 1.81 23.40 -40.74
N LEU A 14 1.57 23.00 -41.99
CA LEU A 14 0.77 21.82 -42.31
C LEU A 14 1.48 20.53 -41.86
N THR A 15 2.78 20.45 -42.09
CA THR A 15 3.60 19.29 -41.63
C THR A 15 3.61 19.20 -40.11
N PHE A 16 3.74 20.33 -39.42
CA PHE A 16 3.69 20.37 -37.94
C PHE A 16 2.32 19.94 -37.40
N LEU A 17 1.24 20.44 -38.00
CA LEU A 17 -0.13 20.05 -37.64
C LEU A 17 -0.37 18.55 -37.88
N PHE A 18 0.14 18.02 -39.01
CA PHE A 18 0.05 16.59 -39.31
C PHE A 18 0.85 15.73 -38.31
N MET A 19 2.08 16.15 -37.94
CA MET A 19 2.83 15.49 -36.88
C MET A 19 2.09 15.46 -35.56
N LEU A 20 1.48 16.58 -35.16
CA LEU A 20 0.74 16.71 -33.91
C LEU A 20 -0.51 15.79 -33.90
N THR A 21 -1.21 15.70 -35.05
CA THR A 21 -2.36 14.79 -35.22
C THR A 21 -1.97 13.31 -35.22
N CYS A 22 -0.73 12.97 -35.59
CA CYS A 22 -0.24 11.58 -35.52
C CYS A 22 0.34 11.21 -34.15
N ILE A 23 0.97 12.17 -33.44
CA ILE A 23 1.58 11.92 -32.13
C ILE A 23 0.54 11.62 -31.05
N ILE A 24 -0.59 12.34 -31.04
CA ILE A 24 -1.64 12.16 -30.03
C ILE A 24 -2.26 10.75 -30.11
N PRO A 25 -2.74 10.25 -31.25
CA PRO A 25 -3.23 8.87 -31.34
C PRO A 25 -2.14 7.82 -31.07
N ALA A 26 -0.90 8.04 -31.56
CA ALA A 26 0.22 7.14 -31.29
C ALA A 26 0.55 7.03 -29.80
N PHE A 27 0.45 8.13 -29.05
CA PHE A 27 0.62 8.14 -27.60
C PHE A 27 -0.47 7.31 -26.90
N PHE A 28 -1.74 7.51 -27.25
CA PHE A 28 -2.85 6.73 -26.68
C PHE A 28 -2.82 5.25 -27.08
N ILE A 29 -2.41 4.95 -28.30
CA ILE A 29 -2.21 3.57 -28.79
C ILE A 29 -1.02 2.94 -28.04
N GLY A 30 0.09 3.67 -27.87
CA GLY A 30 1.25 3.20 -27.09
C GLY A 30 0.93 2.97 -25.63
N MET A 31 0.13 3.83 -25.01
CA MET A 31 -0.34 3.66 -23.64
C MET A 31 -1.28 2.44 -23.50
N LYS A 32 -2.21 2.27 -24.44
CA LYS A 32 -3.14 1.12 -24.48
C LYS A 32 -2.42 -0.21 -24.79
N ILE A 33 -1.40 -0.19 -25.65
CA ILE A 33 -0.53 -1.36 -25.93
C ILE A 33 0.39 -1.63 -24.73
N GLY A 34 0.85 -0.61 -24.02
CA GLY A 34 1.58 -0.73 -22.76
C GLY A 34 0.73 -1.37 -21.67
N GLU A 35 -0.50 -0.91 -21.51
CA GLU A 35 -1.51 -1.47 -20.59
C GLU A 35 -1.84 -2.93 -20.96
N SER A 36 -2.14 -3.21 -22.24
CA SER A 36 -2.47 -4.56 -22.71
C SER A 36 -1.26 -5.51 -22.72
N ARG A 37 -0.02 -5.03 -22.90
CA ARG A 37 1.18 -5.84 -22.72
C ARG A 37 1.48 -6.13 -21.25
N THR A 38 1.16 -5.21 -20.37
CA THR A 38 1.21 -5.42 -18.93
C THR A 38 0.10 -6.39 -18.52
N GLU A 39 -1.13 -6.21 -19.00
CA GLU A 39 -2.23 -7.16 -18.82
C GLU A 39 -1.96 -8.54 -19.48
N ALA A 40 -1.38 -8.61 -20.68
CA ALA A 40 -1.02 -9.86 -21.32
C ALA A 40 0.19 -10.54 -20.66
N LYS A 41 1.13 -9.77 -20.11
CA LYS A 41 2.25 -10.31 -19.34
C LYS A 41 1.83 -10.80 -17.95
N TYR A 42 0.78 -10.18 -17.36
CA TYR A 42 0.23 -10.56 -16.07
C TYR A 42 -1.12 -11.30 -16.19
N GLY A 43 -1.91 -11.10 -17.25
CA GLY A 43 -3.11 -11.89 -17.58
C GLY A 43 -2.80 -13.28 -18.17
N GLY A 44 -1.58 -13.48 -18.69
CA GLY A 44 -1.05 -14.81 -18.97
C GLY A 44 -0.70 -15.61 -17.71
N MET A 45 -0.83 -15.00 -16.53
CA MET A 45 -0.73 -15.67 -15.23
C MET A 45 -1.94 -16.57 -14.90
N ALA A 46 -3.03 -16.55 -15.69
CA ALA A 46 -4.05 -17.60 -15.62
C ALA A 46 -3.50 -18.99 -16.02
N GLY A 47 -2.39 -19.02 -16.81
CA GLY A 47 -1.64 -20.26 -17.07
C GLY A 47 -0.57 -20.57 -16.02
N VAL A 48 -0.33 -19.65 -15.06
CA VAL A 48 0.57 -19.84 -13.92
C VAL A 48 -0.11 -20.63 -12.78
N GLU A 49 -1.44 -20.76 -12.81
CA GLU A 49 -2.16 -21.64 -11.87
C GLU A 49 -1.63 -23.10 -11.92
N ASP A 50 -1.29 -23.61 -13.12
CA ASP A 50 -0.72 -24.94 -13.28
C ASP A 50 0.76 -25.03 -12.84
N LEU A 51 1.53 -23.92 -12.97
CA LEU A 51 2.92 -23.87 -12.53
C LEU A 51 3.06 -23.57 -11.02
N LEU A 52 2.09 -22.90 -10.42
CA LEU A 52 2.05 -22.66 -8.97
C LEU A 52 1.52 -23.86 -8.20
N ALA A 53 0.69 -24.71 -8.82
CA ALA A 53 0.19 -25.94 -8.24
C ALA A 53 1.28 -27.01 -8.05
N ASP A 54 2.38 -26.94 -8.80
CA ASP A 54 3.41 -28.00 -8.83
C ASP A 54 4.61 -27.73 -7.90
N SER A 55 4.76 -26.53 -7.34
CA SER A 55 5.82 -26.28 -6.35
C SER A 55 5.31 -26.40 -4.91
N GLY A 56 4.94 -27.55 -4.40
CA GLY A 56 4.47 -27.80 -3.02
C GLY A 56 5.26 -27.14 -1.86
N ALA A 57 5.98 -26.09 -2.15
CA ALA A 57 6.78 -25.30 -1.25
C ALA A 57 5.95 -24.15 -0.67
N GLU A 58 5.61 -24.27 0.60
CA GLU A 58 4.99 -23.21 1.39
C GLU A 58 5.77 -21.88 1.24
N TYR A 59 5.04 -20.77 1.07
CA TYR A 59 5.59 -19.40 1.00
C TYR A 59 6.73 -19.24 0.00
N ASN A 60 6.51 -19.65 -1.24
CA ASN A 60 7.43 -19.43 -2.34
C ASN A 60 7.52 -17.92 -2.68
N HIS A 61 8.71 -17.46 -3.13
CA HIS A 61 8.92 -16.09 -3.59
C HIS A 61 7.92 -15.67 -4.69
N GLN A 62 7.58 -16.56 -5.62
CA GLN A 62 6.61 -16.29 -6.66
C GLN A 62 5.20 -16.01 -6.10
N HIS A 63 4.79 -16.69 -5.01
CA HIS A 63 3.53 -16.41 -4.35
C HIS A 63 3.49 -15.00 -3.77
N LEU A 64 4.60 -14.53 -3.17
CA LEU A 64 4.72 -13.16 -2.64
C LEU A 64 4.63 -12.12 -3.76
N VAL A 65 5.34 -12.34 -4.87
CA VAL A 65 5.34 -11.43 -6.02
C VAL A 65 3.95 -11.38 -6.68
N SER A 66 3.34 -12.55 -6.90
CA SER A 66 1.97 -12.64 -7.44
C SER A 66 0.99 -11.90 -6.54
N PHE A 67 1.00 -12.18 -5.23
CA PHE A 67 0.14 -11.52 -4.25
C PHE A 67 0.31 -10.00 -4.28
N TYR A 68 1.58 -9.53 -4.32
CA TYR A 68 1.86 -8.10 -4.39
C TYR A 68 1.18 -7.43 -5.58
N HIS A 69 1.36 -7.97 -6.78
CA HIS A 69 0.85 -7.33 -7.99
C HIS A 69 -0.66 -7.49 -8.17
N THR A 70 -1.23 -8.63 -7.77
CA THR A 70 -2.63 -8.95 -8.06
C THR A 70 -3.60 -8.59 -6.94
N ILE A 71 -3.12 -8.39 -5.72
CA ILE A 71 -3.98 -8.12 -4.56
C ILE A 71 -3.53 -6.88 -3.79
N TYR A 72 -2.26 -6.83 -3.36
CA TYR A 72 -1.74 -5.76 -2.50
C TYR A 72 -1.72 -4.41 -3.22
N ALA A 73 -1.13 -4.33 -4.42
CA ALA A 73 -1.02 -3.09 -5.17
C ALA A 73 -2.38 -2.51 -5.55
N PRO A 74 -3.37 -3.29 -6.08
CA PRO A 74 -4.72 -2.80 -6.30
C PRO A 74 -5.39 -2.24 -5.03
N PHE A 75 -5.22 -2.91 -3.88
CA PHE A 75 -5.74 -2.39 -2.60
C PHE A 75 -5.07 -1.06 -2.21
N THR A 76 -3.75 -0.98 -2.32
CA THR A 76 -2.97 0.22 -1.97
C THR A 76 -3.35 1.42 -2.85
N ASP A 77 -3.75 1.20 -4.11
CA ASP A 77 -4.27 2.27 -4.97
C ASP A 77 -5.56 2.87 -4.42
N PHE A 78 -6.47 2.03 -3.89
CA PHE A 78 -7.66 2.50 -3.19
C PHE A 78 -7.29 3.23 -1.89
N GLU A 79 -6.43 2.64 -1.08
CA GLU A 79 -5.97 3.19 0.21
C GLU A 79 -5.37 4.60 0.06
N LYS A 80 -4.51 4.82 -0.95
CA LYS A 80 -3.97 6.15 -1.27
C LYS A 80 -5.05 7.18 -1.54
N LYS A 81 -6.09 6.80 -2.29
CA LYS A 81 -7.21 7.70 -2.58
C LYS A 81 -8.07 7.99 -1.36
N TRP A 82 -8.24 7.00 -0.49
CA TRP A 82 -8.89 7.19 0.81
C TRP A 82 -8.16 8.23 1.66
N PHE A 83 -6.83 8.09 1.83
CA PHE A 83 -6.05 9.03 2.61
C PHE A 83 -5.95 10.43 1.97
N ASP A 84 -5.92 10.51 0.63
CA ASP A 84 -6.00 11.79 -0.09
C ASP A 84 -7.33 12.51 0.21
N LEU A 85 -8.45 11.79 0.15
CA LEU A 85 -9.75 12.34 0.52
C LEU A 85 -9.80 12.76 2.00
N LYS A 86 -9.32 11.91 2.91
CA LYS A 86 -9.27 12.20 4.34
C LYS A 86 -8.48 13.47 4.63
N SER A 87 -7.28 13.62 4.06
CA SER A 87 -6.46 14.82 4.19
C SER A 87 -7.15 16.08 3.65
N LYS A 88 -7.81 15.97 2.48
CA LYS A 88 -8.58 17.09 1.93
C LYS A 88 -9.76 17.49 2.82
N MET A 89 -10.43 16.53 3.46
CA MET A 89 -11.51 16.81 4.42
C MET A 89 -10.98 17.52 5.67
N GLU A 90 -9.86 17.07 6.24
CA GLU A 90 -9.19 17.70 7.38
C GLU A 90 -8.79 19.15 7.08
N LEU A 91 -8.28 19.42 5.87
CA LEU A 91 -7.93 20.75 5.38
C LEU A 91 -9.14 21.58 4.92
N GLN A 92 -10.35 21.03 4.97
CA GLN A 92 -11.59 21.68 4.48
C GLN A 92 -11.50 22.16 3.01
N THR A 93 -10.77 21.44 2.17
CA THR A 93 -10.53 21.78 0.76
C THR A 93 -11.40 20.97 -0.22
N VAL A 94 -12.21 20.05 0.30
CA VAL A 94 -13.11 19.25 -0.54
C VAL A 94 -14.30 20.10 -0.97
N THR A 95 -14.56 20.11 -2.28
CA THR A 95 -15.80 20.62 -2.85
C THR A 95 -16.59 19.43 -3.39
N GLY A 96 -17.87 19.31 -3.03
CA GLY A 96 -18.70 18.19 -3.49
C GLY A 96 -18.37 16.88 -2.79
N LEU A 97 -18.54 16.84 -1.46
CA LEU A 97 -18.34 15.64 -0.64
C LEU A 97 -19.17 14.43 -1.12
N PRO A 98 -20.47 14.58 -1.51
CA PRO A 98 -21.23 13.45 -2.02
C PRO A 98 -20.59 12.79 -3.25
N GLU A 99 -20.11 13.59 -4.20
CA GLU A 99 -19.45 13.13 -5.43
C GLU A 99 -18.11 12.46 -5.12
N ALA A 100 -17.33 13.00 -4.16
CA ALA A 100 -16.07 12.42 -3.74
C ALA A 100 -16.28 11.04 -3.08
N PHE A 101 -17.33 10.90 -2.26
CA PHE A 101 -17.68 9.59 -1.67
C PHE A 101 -18.19 8.60 -2.71
N GLU A 102 -18.95 9.06 -3.72
CA GLU A 102 -19.42 8.23 -4.83
C GLU A 102 -18.25 7.70 -5.66
N GLU A 103 -17.31 8.57 -6.03
CA GLU A 103 -16.08 8.19 -6.76
C GLU A 103 -15.27 7.14 -5.99
N LEU A 104 -15.06 7.37 -4.69
CA LEU A 104 -14.26 6.47 -3.88
C LEU A 104 -14.98 5.13 -3.59
N SER A 105 -16.30 5.15 -3.40
CA SER A 105 -17.12 3.93 -3.30
C SER A 105 -17.05 3.11 -4.58
N GLY A 106 -17.17 3.76 -5.74
CA GLY A 106 -17.01 3.12 -7.05
C GLY A 106 -15.60 2.54 -7.25
N LEU A 107 -14.57 3.22 -6.74
CA LEU A 107 -13.20 2.69 -6.77
C LEU A 107 -13.06 1.45 -5.88
N ALA A 108 -13.62 1.46 -4.66
CA ALA A 108 -13.61 0.29 -3.78
C ALA A 108 -14.28 -0.93 -4.45
N GLU A 109 -15.44 -0.73 -5.09
CA GLU A 109 -16.13 -1.77 -5.83
C GLU A 109 -15.30 -2.27 -7.03
N LYS A 110 -14.69 -1.36 -7.80
CA LYS A 110 -13.80 -1.72 -8.91
C LYS A 110 -12.64 -2.60 -8.43
N LYS A 111 -11.97 -2.18 -7.35
CA LYS A 111 -10.83 -2.93 -6.78
C LYS A 111 -11.27 -4.27 -6.18
N TYR A 112 -12.44 -4.33 -5.55
CA TYR A 112 -13.03 -5.60 -5.12
C TYR A 112 -13.21 -6.58 -6.28
N ARG A 113 -13.80 -6.13 -7.40
CA ARG A 113 -14.00 -6.96 -8.60
C ARG A 113 -12.67 -7.37 -9.26
N GLU A 114 -11.64 -6.53 -9.19
CA GLU A 114 -10.31 -6.79 -9.72
C GLU A 114 -9.61 -7.92 -8.95
N ILE A 115 -9.65 -7.90 -7.61
CA ILE A 115 -8.93 -8.87 -6.77
C ILE A 115 -9.76 -10.13 -6.42
N SER A 116 -11.08 -10.07 -6.50
CA SER A 116 -11.97 -11.17 -6.11
C SER A 116 -11.74 -12.51 -6.87
N PRO A 117 -11.46 -12.51 -8.20
CA PRO A 117 -11.21 -13.74 -8.93
C PRO A 117 -9.82 -14.36 -8.68
N VAL A 118 -8.90 -13.61 -8.07
CA VAL A 118 -7.54 -14.08 -7.81
C VAL A 118 -7.57 -15.29 -6.85
N ARG A 119 -6.71 -16.26 -7.08
CA ARG A 119 -6.57 -17.44 -6.21
C ARG A 119 -5.14 -17.51 -5.69
N MET A 120 -5.02 -17.66 -4.38
CA MET A 120 -3.75 -17.95 -3.73
C MET A 120 -3.64 -19.44 -3.40
N PRO A 121 -2.44 -20.04 -3.53
CA PRO A 121 -2.25 -21.45 -3.20
C PRO A 121 -2.57 -21.75 -1.73
N ASN A 122 -3.21 -22.87 -1.46
CA ASN A 122 -3.49 -23.34 -0.10
C ASN A 122 -2.22 -23.59 0.72
N SER A 123 -1.07 -23.82 0.05
CA SER A 123 0.25 -23.89 0.67
C SER A 123 0.75 -22.58 1.27
N SER A 124 0.05 -21.46 1.03
CA SER A 124 0.38 -20.15 1.58
C SER A 124 -0.81 -19.57 2.36
N PRO A 125 -1.23 -20.17 3.49
CA PRO A 125 -2.47 -19.82 4.19
C PRO A 125 -2.52 -18.36 4.63
N LYS A 126 -1.39 -17.74 5.01
CA LYS A 126 -1.33 -16.32 5.35
C LYS A 126 -1.68 -15.41 4.17
N LEU A 127 -1.29 -15.77 2.94
CA LEU A 127 -1.68 -15.01 1.74
C LEU A 127 -3.17 -15.19 1.42
N VAL A 128 -3.73 -16.40 1.63
CA VAL A 128 -5.17 -16.66 1.49
C VAL A 128 -5.98 -15.83 2.49
N GLU A 129 -5.53 -15.76 3.75
CA GLU A 129 -6.18 -14.95 4.78
C GLU A 129 -6.05 -13.46 4.50
N SER A 130 -4.88 -13.00 4.06
CA SER A 130 -4.64 -11.62 3.67
C SER A 130 -5.58 -11.20 2.54
N HIS A 131 -5.70 -12.02 1.49
CA HIS A 131 -6.61 -11.78 0.37
C HIS A 131 -8.07 -11.63 0.84
N ARG A 132 -8.56 -12.56 1.67
CA ARG A 132 -9.92 -12.51 2.24
C ARG A 132 -10.15 -11.22 3.02
N ASN A 133 -9.19 -10.80 3.81
CA ASN A 133 -9.31 -9.58 4.62
C ASN A 133 -9.29 -8.31 3.76
N TYR A 134 -8.49 -8.23 2.68
CA TYR A 134 -8.55 -7.10 1.74
C TYR A 134 -9.90 -7.02 1.03
N LEU A 135 -10.48 -8.14 0.62
CA LEU A 135 -11.84 -8.17 0.06
C LEU A 135 -12.87 -7.66 1.06
N GLN A 136 -12.80 -8.14 2.31
CA GLN A 136 -13.72 -7.71 3.36
C GLN A 136 -13.57 -6.20 3.67
N SER A 137 -12.34 -5.71 3.70
CA SER A 137 -12.03 -4.29 3.88
C SER A 137 -12.67 -3.43 2.79
N LEU A 138 -12.44 -3.76 1.50
CA LEU A 138 -13.01 -3.02 0.37
C LEU A 138 -14.54 -2.98 0.39
N GLU A 139 -15.18 -4.10 0.72
CA GLU A 139 -16.64 -4.16 0.81
C GLU A 139 -17.19 -3.28 1.95
N LEU A 140 -16.53 -3.28 3.11
CA LEU A 140 -16.92 -2.44 4.24
C LEU A 140 -16.65 -0.95 3.97
N PHE A 141 -15.53 -0.61 3.32
CA PHE A 141 -15.28 0.75 2.84
C PHE A 141 -16.38 1.20 1.90
N ARG A 142 -16.73 0.39 0.88
CA ARG A 142 -17.81 0.71 -0.06
C ARG A 142 -19.11 1.01 0.67
N GLN A 143 -19.54 0.14 1.59
CA GLN A 143 -20.76 0.32 2.36
C GLN A 143 -20.74 1.60 3.22
N SER A 144 -19.62 1.89 3.86
CA SER A 144 -19.44 3.09 4.69
C SER A 144 -19.49 4.36 3.83
N LEU A 145 -18.78 4.38 2.69
CA LEU A 145 -18.75 5.50 1.76
C LEU A 145 -20.13 5.78 1.13
N ASP A 146 -20.88 4.75 0.75
CA ASP A 146 -22.25 4.89 0.25
C ASP A 146 -23.18 5.51 1.30
N ARG A 147 -22.99 5.19 2.57
CA ARG A 147 -23.72 5.79 3.66
C ARG A 147 -23.35 7.27 3.84
N PHE A 148 -22.06 7.59 3.86
CA PHE A 148 -21.59 8.98 3.95
C PHE A 148 -22.05 9.83 2.78
N ARG A 149 -22.06 9.30 1.55
CA ARG A 149 -22.62 9.98 0.39
C ARG A 149 -24.07 10.41 0.61
N LYS A 150 -24.91 9.50 1.13
CA LYS A 150 -26.33 9.81 1.41
C LYS A 150 -26.49 10.87 2.51
N GLN A 151 -25.66 10.81 3.54
CA GLN A 151 -25.68 11.78 4.64
C GLN A 151 -25.21 13.18 4.19
N ALA A 152 -24.15 13.26 3.37
CA ALA A 152 -23.64 14.52 2.83
C ALA A 152 -24.67 15.22 1.95
N GLY A 153 -25.44 14.49 1.15
CA GLY A 153 -26.50 15.03 0.32
C GLY A 153 -27.68 15.65 1.09
N THR A 154 -27.79 15.40 2.40
CA THR A 154 -28.85 15.96 3.26
C THR A 154 -28.41 17.19 4.10
N GLY A 155 -27.24 17.78 3.82
CA GLY A 155 -26.84 19.09 4.38
C GLY A 155 -26.04 19.06 5.68
N GLY A 156 -25.40 17.93 6.03
CA GLY A 156 -24.67 17.73 7.29
C GLY A 156 -23.14 17.74 7.16
N GLU A 157 -22.54 18.46 6.20
CA GLU A 157 -21.10 18.35 5.90
C GLU A 157 -20.17 18.58 7.11
N GLN A 158 -20.46 19.56 7.95
CA GLN A 158 -19.64 19.90 9.11
C GLN A 158 -19.74 18.88 10.26
N LEU A 159 -20.87 18.16 10.37
CA LEU A 159 -21.08 17.09 11.33
C LEU A 159 -20.43 15.76 10.88
N MET A 160 -20.11 15.65 9.60
CA MET A 160 -19.60 14.41 9.01
C MET A 160 -18.14 14.13 9.36
N ILE A 161 -17.27 15.16 9.46
CA ILE A 161 -15.84 14.96 9.74
C ILE A 161 -15.67 14.23 11.09
N GLY A 162 -16.35 14.68 12.13
CA GLY A 162 -16.36 13.99 13.42
C GLY A 162 -17.15 12.67 13.46
N GLY A 163 -18.05 12.44 12.48
CA GLY A 163 -18.82 11.21 12.34
C GLY A 163 -18.03 10.08 11.68
N ILE A 164 -17.15 10.41 10.74
CA ILE A 164 -16.29 9.45 10.03
C ILE A 164 -15.36 8.72 11.00
N GLU A 165 -14.72 9.42 11.92
CA GLU A 165 -13.81 8.82 12.90
C GLU A 165 -14.50 7.85 13.88
N ARG A 166 -15.80 8.02 14.09
CA ARG A 166 -16.61 7.18 15.01
C ARG A 166 -17.39 6.08 14.30
N ASP A 167 -17.24 6.00 12.99
CA ASP A 167 -18.01 5.06 12.19
C ASP A 167 -17.54 3.61 12.39
N GLU A 168 -18.42 2.75 12.88
CA GLU A 168 -18.09 1.34 13.17
C GLU A 168 -17.78 0.52 11.91
N LEU A 169 -18.46 0.80 10.78
CA LEU A 169 -18.17 0.07 9.54
C LEU A 169 -16.80 0.45 9.00
N LEU A 170 -16.47 1.74 9.06
CA LEU A 170 -15.15 2.21 8.66
C LEU A 170 -14.06 1.62 9.54
N ARG A 171 -14.23 1.63 10.86
CA ARG A 171 -13.28 0.99 11.78
C ARG A 171 -13.10 -0.50 11.51
N LYS A 172 -14.17 -1.22 11.18
CA LYS A 172 -14.08 -2.62 10.76
C LYS A 172 -13.34 -2.77 9.43
N ALA A 173 -13.59 -1.88 8.45
CA ALA A 173 -12.87 -1.86 7.19
C ALA A 173 -11.36 -1.68 7.40
N GLU A 174 -10.96 -0.71 8.22
CA GLU A 174 -9.57 -0.45 8.60
C GLU A 174 -8.95 -1.64 9.35
N SER A 175 -9.69 -2.26 10.29
CA SER A 175 -9.22 -3.46 10.99
C SER A 175 -8.95 -4.62 10.04
N HIS A 176 -9.80 -4.84 9.04
CA HIS A 176 -9.56 -5.86 8.03
C HIS A 176 -8.37 -5.51 7.12
N ALA A 177 -8.16 -4.24 6.77
CA ALA A 177 -6.99 -3.81 6.03
C ALA A 177 -5.69 -4.09 6.81
N LEU A 178 -5.66 -3.73 8.09
CA LEU A 178 -4.52 -3.97 8.98
C LEU A 178 -4.26 -5.47 9.19
N LEU A 179 -5.31 -6.28 9.33
CA LEU A 179 -5.18 -7.74 9.46
C LEU A 179 -4.66 -8.37 8.14
N ALA A 180 -5.10 -7.85 7.00
CA ALA A 180 -4.56 -8.26 5.71
C ALA A 180 -3.09 -7.90 5.57
N GLN A 181 -2.71 -6.68 5.94
CA GLN A 181 -1.33 -6.22 5.96
C GLN A 181 -0.46 -7.10 6.87
N GLN A 182 -0.90 -7.35 8.12
CA GLN A 182 -0.21 -8.23 9.05
C GLN A 182 0.05 -9.61 8.44
N ASN A 183 -0.99 -10.27 7.90
CA ASN A 183 -0.85 -11.59 7.28
C ASN A 183 0.12 -11.59 6.10
N PHE A 184 0.17 -10.51 5.31
CA PHE A 184 1.13 -10.39 4.21
C PHE A 184 2.57 -10.27 4.72
N TYR A 185 2.83 -9.44 5.74
CA TYR A 185 4.17 -9.33 6.34
C TYR A 185 4.59 -10.61 7.07
N GLU A 186 3.67 -11.33 7.70
CA GLU A 186 3.95 -12.66 8.25
C GLU A 186 4.32 -13.67 7.17
N ALA A 187 3.66 -13.65 6.00
CA ALA A 187 4.03 -14.50 4.87
C ALA A 187 5.44 -14.18 4.36
N ILE A 188 5.83 -12.89 4.33
CA ILE A 188 7.21 -12.48 4.01
C ILE A 188 8.18 -12.99 5.08
N GLY A 189 7.81 -12.91 6.37
CA GLY A 189 8.61 -13.44 7.48
C GLY A 189 8.85 -14.96 7.36
N LEU A 190 7.81 -15.73 7.06
CA LEU A 190 7.89 -17.18 6.84
C LEU A 190 8.78 -17.54 5.65
N TRP A 191 8.66 -16.80 4.54
CA TRP A 191 9.58 -16.94 3.43
C TRP A 191 11.03 -16.66 3.83
N TYR A 192 11.28 -15.59 4.58
CA TYR A 192 12.62 -15.23 5.03
C TYR A 192 13.25 -16.30 5.94
N GLN A 193 12.50 -16.83 6.89
CA GLN A 193 12.95 -17.93 7.76
C GLN A 193 13.36 -19.17 6.98
N LYS A 194 12.59 -19.50 5.93
CA LYS A 194 12.90 -20.61 5.03
C LYS A 194 14.20 -20.38 4.26
N MET A 195 14.45 -19.15 3.83
CA MET A 195 15.69 -18.79 3.11
C MET A 195 16.92 -18.69 4.05
N ASN A 196 16.71 -18.53 5.36
CA ASN A 196 17.76 -18.34 6.37
C ASN A 196 17.59 -19.31 7.56
N PRO A 197 17.68 -20.64 7.37
CA PRO A 197 17.36 -21.65 8.40
C PRO A 197 18.29 -21.60 9.63
N GLY A 198 19.43 -20.92 9.56
CA GLY A 198 20.37 -20.75 10.68
C GLY A 198 20.11 -19.52 11.55
N ARG A 199 19.23 -18.62 11.14
CA ARG A 199 18.78 -17.47 11.94
C ARG A 199 17.50 -17.85 12.67
N SER A 200 17.62 -18.25 13.93
CA SER A 200 16.46 -18.39 14.83
C SER A 200 16.02 -16.97 15.22
N GLU A 201 15.24 -16.33 14.37
CA GLU A 201 14.53 -15.14 14.76
C GLU A 201 13.31 -15.60 15.53
N THR A 202 13.45 -15.67 16.86
CA THR A 202 12.33 -15.92 17.76
C THR A 202 11.25 -14.87 17.47
N GLY A 203 10.05 -15.34 17.15
CA GLY A 203 8.93 -14.46 16.88
C GLY A 203 8.67 -13.52 18.04
N PHE A 204 9.18 -12.31 17.94
CA PHE A 204 8.81 -11.25 18.86
C PHE A 204 7.37 -10.85 18.55
N PHE A 205 6.47 -11.22 19.46
CA PHE A 205 5.08 -10.81 19.38
C PHE A 205 4.91 -9.47 20.10
N PRO A 206 4.07 -8.55 19.62
CA PRO A 206 3.88 -7.23 20.23
C PRO A 206 3.45 -7.26 21.70
N GLY A 207 2.92 -8.37 22.19
CA GLY A 207 2.54 -8.56 23.59
C GLY A 207 3.68 -8.53 24.62
N HIS A 208 4.95 -8.59 24.19
CA HIS A 208 6.11 -8.55 25.08
C HIS A 208 6.93 -7.28 24.85
N PRO A 209 7.46 -6.65 25.92
CA PRO A 209 8.40 -5.55 25.80
C PRO A 209 9.59 -5.94 24.93
N LEU A 210 9.97 -5.07 24.01
CA LEU A 210 11.12 -5.25 23.12
C LEU A 210 12.04 -4.05 23.28
N THR A 211 13.27 -4.29 23.78
CA THR A 211 14.21 -3.18 24.01
C THR A 211 14.86 -2.70 22.71
N PRO A 212 15.38 -1.46 22.66
CA PRO A 212 16.14 -0.95 21.52
C PRO A 212 17.35 -1.82 21.14
N GLU A 213 18.00 -2.46 22.11
CA GLU A 213 19.13 -3.38 21.88
C GLU A 213 18.66 -4.65 21.16
N GLN A 214 17.62 -5.30 21.67
CA GLN A 214 17.01 -6.48 21.03
C GLN A 214 16.49 -6.15 19.62
N TRP A 215 15.89 -4.98 19.46
CA TRP A 215 15.48 -4.47 18.16
C TRP A 215 16.66 -4.35 17.19
N GLY A 216 17.82 -3.88 17.67
CA GLY A 216 19.03 -3.74 16.86
C GLY A 216 19.55 -5.07 16.30
N GLU A 217 19.28 -6.20 16.98
CA GLU A 217 19.69 -7.55 16.57
C GLU A 217 18.76 -8.21 15.54
N MET A 218 17.55 -7.67 15.36
CA MET A 218 16.55 -8.22 14.43
C MET A 218 16.89 -7.90 12.97
N SER A 219 16.57 -8.83 12.05
CA SER A 219 16.57 -8.54 10.62
C SER A 219 15.47 -7.51 10.27
N LEU A 220 15.64 -6.81 9.15
CA LEU A 220 14.62 -5.87 8.65
C LEU A 220 13.27 -6.56 8.44
N VAL A 221 13.26 -7.79 7.94
CA VAL A 221 12.02 -8.55 7.71
C VAL A 221 11.30 -8.80 9.04
N SER A 222 12.01 -9.19 10.09
CA SER A 222 11.42 -9.41 11.41
C SER A 222 10.94 -8.12 12.05
N LYS A 223 11.69 -7.02 11.92
CA LYS A 223 11.26 -5.67 12.35
C LYS A 223 9.95 -5.27 11.67
N ASN A 224 9.87 -5.44 10.35
CA ASN A 224 8.66 -5.10 9.59
C ASN A 224 7.46 -5.96 9.99
N THR A 225 7.69 -7.26 10.23
CA THR A 225 6.63 -8.18 10.73
C THR A 225 6.15 -7.75 12.12
N TYR A 226 7.07 -7.41 13.03
CA TYR A 226 6.73 -6.89 14.35
C TYR A 226 5.91 -5.60 14.24
N VAL A 227 6.33 -4.65 13.41
CA VAL A 227 5.63 -3.38 13.22
C VAL A 227 4.26 -3.59 12.59
N ALA A 228 4.10 -4.51 11.63
CA ALA A 228 2.79 -4.83 11.06
C ALA A 228 1.81 -5.38 12.13
N ASN A 229 2.31 -6.23 13.04
CA ASN A 229 1.54 -6.72 14.19
C ASN A 229 1.17 -5.57 15.14
N LEU A 230 2.13 -4.69 15.43
CA LEU A 230 1.91 -3.53 16.31
C LEU A 230 0.88 -2.55 15.74
N MET A 231 0.94 -2.28 14.43
CA MET A 231 -0.05 -1.43 13.75
C MET A 231 -1.46 -2.02 13.86
N LEU A 232 -1.61 -3.34 13.75
CA LEU A 232 -2.91 -4.00 13.96
C LEU A 232 -3.36 -3.91 15.42
N GLU A 233 -2.50 -4.23 16.39
CA GLU A 233 -2.81 -4.20 17.82
C GLU A 233 -3.30 -2.79 18.26
N LYS A 234 -2.60 -1.76 17.79
CA LYS A 234 -2.88 -0.36 18.14
C LYS A 234 -3.85 0.35 17.19
N HIS A 235 -4.37 -0.37 16.21
CA HIS A 235 -5.25 0.18 15.19
C HIS A 235 -4.65 1.40 14.46
N ILE A 236 -3.36 1.33 14.11
CA ILE A 236 -2.66 2.38 13.36
C ILE A 236 -2.90 2.15 11.86
N PHE A 237 -4.03 2.65 11.34
CA PHE A 237 -4.31 2.69 9.91
C PHE A 237 -3.89 4.05 9.36
N ALA A 238 -2.78 4.08 8.61
CA ALA A 238 -2.07 5.31 8.25
C ALA A 238 -1.52 5.24 6.80
N PRO A 239 -1.26 6.41 6.16
CA PRO A 239 -0.80 6.47 4.75
C PRO A 239 0.66 6.06 4.56
N TYR A 240 1.20 5.22 5.42
CA TYR A 240 2.56 4.70 5.37
C TYR A 240 2.58 3.20 5.67
N THR A 241 3.64 2.55 5.26
CA THR A 241 3.81 1.11 5.38
C THR A 241 4.56 0.72 6.67
N PRO A 242 4.49 -0.55 7.11
CA PRO A 242 5.29 -1.03 8.25
C PRO A 242 6.78 -0.72 8.12
N GLN A 243 7.39 -0.86 6.92
CA GLN A 243 8.80 -0.54 6.73
C GLN A 243 9.11 0.96 6.87
N ASP A 244 8.16 1.86 6.57
CA ASP A 244 8.35 3.29 6.80
C ASP A 244 8.43 3.60 8.31
N LEU A 245 7.52 3.00 9.10
CA LEU A 245 7.56 3.12 10.56
C LEU A 245 8.81 2.46 11.14
N THR A 246 9.21 1.27 10.64
CA THR A 246 10.47 0.61 10.99
C THR A 246 11.66 1.55 10.78
N ALA A 247 11.76 2.19 9.61
CA ALA A 247 12.86 3.10 9.30
C ALA A 247 12.90 4.32 10.23
N ARG A 248 11.74 4.81 10.66
CA ARG A 248 11.64 5.91 11.64
C ARG A 248 12.02 5.49 13.04
N ILE A 249 11.65 4.27 13.47
CA ILE A 249 12.09 3.70 14.76
C ILE A 249 13.61 3.55 14.76
N ASP A 250 14.20 2.95 13.70
CA ASP A 250 15.65 2.81 13.57
C ASP A 250 16.38 4.16 13.62
N GLU A 251 15.84 5.18 12.92
CA GLU A 251 16.40 6.54 12.95
C GLU A 251 16.30 7.16 14.35
N PHE A 252 15.17 6.99 15.02
CA PHE A 252 14.94 7.53 16.36
C PHE A 252 15.93 6.96 17.39
N ILE A 253 16.24 5.67 17.29
CA ILE A 253 17.22 5.00 18.13
C ILE A 253 18.63 5.45 17.77
N GLU A 254 19.00 5.47 16.47
CA GLU A 254 20.35 5.84 16.00
C GLU A 254 20.77 7.23 16.43
N ILE A 255 19.85 8.21 16.41
CA ILE A 255 20.17 9.59 16.85
C ILE A 255 20.09 9.78 18.38
N GLY A 256 19.94 8.68 19.13
CA GLY A 256 19.95 8.65 20.60
C GLY A 256 18.72 9.30 21.24
N ARG A 257 17.61 9.47 20.52
CA ARG A 257 16.37 10.03 21.10
C ARG A 257 15.73 9.09 22.11
N ALA A 258 15.76 7.76 21.88
CA ALA A 258 15.25 6.78 22.80
C ALA A 258 15.89 6.93 24.19
N ASN A 259 17.23 6.99 24.24
CA ASN A 259 17.96 7.16 25.49
C ASN A 259 17.69 8.51 26.18
N ARG A 260 17.57 9.61 25.39
CA ARG A 260 17.30 10.94 25.95
C ARG A 260 15.90 11.06 26.57
N LEU A 261 14.94 10.27 26.10
CA LEU A 261 13.56 10.26 26.58
C LEU A 261 13.29 9.07 27.50
N GLU A 262 14.32 8.29 27.83
CA GLU A 262 14.23 7.11 28.72
C GLU A 262 13.17 6.11 28.22
N LEU A 263 13.10 5.92 26.88
CA LEU A 263 12.21 4.95 26.26
C LEU A 263 12.95 3.64 26.07
N ASP A 264 12.52 2.61 26.78
CA ASP A 264 13.13 1.28 26.85
C ASP A 264 12.32 0.18 26.13
N ASP A 265 11.15 0.54 25.56
CA ASP A 265 10.31 -0.37 24.80
C ASP A 265 10.00 0.23 23.41
N ILE A 266 10.20 -0.59 22.36
CA ILE A 266 9.89 -0.23 20.97
C ILE A 266 8.43 0.21 20.79
N ARG A 267 7.51 -0.32 21.59
CA ARG A 267 6.08 0.05 21.55
C ARG A 267 5.89 1.53 21.93
N GLN A 268 6.60 1.99 22.97
CA GLN A 268 6.55 3.40 23.40
C GLN A 268 7.14 4.33 22.35
N ILE A 269 8.25 3.89 21.70
CA ILE A 269 8.88 4.63 20.60
C ILE A 269 7.92 4.73 19.41
N ALA A 270 7.28 3.63 19.03
CA ALA A 270 6.33 3.59 17.94
C ALA A 270 5.09 4.46 18.21
N ASP A 271 4.56 4.44 19.45
CA ASP A 271 3.45 5.29 19.87
C ASP A 271 3.80 6.78 19.72
N LEU A 272 4.94 7.18 20.27
CA LEU A 272 5.40 8.58 20.19
C LEU A 272 5.58 9.03 18.73
N ILE A 273 6.15 8.16 17.87
CA ILE A 273 6.38 8.46 16.46
C ILE A 273 5.06 8.56 15.70
N ALA A 274 4.09 7.68 15.99
CA ALA A 274 2.77 7.70 15.36
C ALA A 274 1.94 8.93 15.80
N GLU A 275 1.90 9.22 17.10
CA GLU A 275 1.17 10.37 17.66
C GLU A 275 1.72 11.74 17.20
N THR A 276 3.04 11.81 16.95
CA THR A 276 3.68 13.03 16.42
C THR A 276 3.62 13.16 14.91
N GLU A 277 2.92 12.25 14.22
CA GLU A 277 2.82 12.19 12.75
C GLU A 277 4.19 12.32 12.04
N SER A 278 5.21 11.73 12.65
CA SER A 278 6.60 11.86 12.20
C SER A 278 6.96 10.93 11.04
N VAL A 279 6.10 9.96 10.71
CA VAL A 279 6.30 9.00 9.61
C VAL A 279 5.77 9.57 8.30
N ARG A 280 6.53 9.40 7.23
CA ARG A 280 6.12 9.79 5.88
C ARG A 280 6.18 8.59 4.94
N PRO A 281 5.24 8.50 3.97
CA PRO A 281 5.35 7.51 2.90
C PRO A 281 6.73 7.60 2.22
N GLY A 282 7.41 6.47 2.08
CA GLY A 282 8.73 6.39 1.45
C GLY A 282 9.92 6.70 2.38
N ASP A 283 9.73 6.84 3.69
CA ASP A 283 10.84 7.03 4.64
C ASP A 283 11.80 5.83 4.64
N PHE A 284 11.30 4.62 4.43
CA PHE A 284 12.13 3.44 4.21
C PHE A 284 13.05 3.60 3.01
N LEU A 285 12.49 3.97 1.84
CA LEU A 285 13.26 4.09 0.59
C LEU A 285 14.36 5.13 0.67
N LYS A 286 14.13 6.26 1.35
CA LYS A 286 15.15 7.29 1.61
C LYS A 286 16.34 6.76 2.40
N ASN A 287 16.11 5.83 3.31
CA ASN A 287 17.10 5.28 4.21
C ASN A 287 17.68 3.93 3.77
N LYS A 288 17.08 3.28 2.76
CA LYS A 288 17.39 1.93 2.32
C LYS A 288 18.88 1.69 2.05
N MET A 289 19.48 2.52 1.18
CA MET A 289 20.89 2.34 0.79
C MET A 289 21.86 2.58 1.96
N LYS A 290 21.49 3.46 2.88
CA LYS A 290 22.34 3.80 4.03
C LYS A 290 22.28 2.71 5.12
N ARG A 291 21.08 2.16 5.40
CA ARG A 291 20.85 1.30 6.57
C ARG A 291 20.65 -0.17 6.25
N TYR A 292 20.10 -0.47 5.08
CA TYR A 292 19.58 -1.82 4.77
C TYR A 292 20.22 -2.44 3.52
N ALA A 293 21.39 -1.92 3.06
CA ALA A 293 22.05 -2.39 1.83
C ALA A 293 22.47 -3.88 1.88
N GLY A 294 22.66 -4.45 3.08
CA GLY A 294 23.05 -5.85 3.28
C GLY A 294 21.91 -6.81 3.59
N GLU A 295 20.66 -6.33 3.62
CA GLU A 295 19.52 -7.15 4.00
C GLU A 295 19.02 -8.03 2.84
N THR A 296 18.71 -9.28 3.15
CA THR A 296 18.09 -10.21 2.21
C THR A 296 16.57 -9.93 2.16
N LEU A 297 16.12 -9.29 1.09
CA LEU A 297 14.72 -8.90 0.92
C LEU A 297 14.11 -9.62 -0.28
N PRO A 298 12.81 -9.95 -0.26
CA PRO A 298 12.14 -10.42 -1.45
C PRO A 298 12.08 -9.30 -2.51
N SER A 299 12.14 -9.68 -3.79
CA SER A 299 12.08 -8.72 -4.90
C SER A 299 10.65 -8.17 -5.07
N LEU A 300 10.18 -7.43 -4.05
CA LEU A 300 8.90 -6.74 -4.06
C LEU A 300 9.13 -5.24 -4.34
N PRO A 301 8.28 -4.57 -5.14
CA PRO A 301 8.50 -3.19 -5.54
C PRO A 301 8.69 -2.21 -4.37
N PHE A 302 7.97 -2.40 -3.26
CA PHE A 302 8.12 -1.52 -2.08
C PHE A 302 9.46 -1.70 -1.34
N PHE A 303 10.23 -2.76 -1.67
CA PHE A 303 11.60 -2.92 -1.20
C PHE A 303 12.64 -2.51 -2.23
N SER A 304 12.31 -2.38 -3.52
CA SER A 304 13.29 -2.28 -4.61
C SER A 304 13.25 -0.96 -5.40
N SER A 305 12.33 -0.06 -5.10
CA SER A 305 12.19 1.22 -5.83
C SER A 305 13.29 2.21 -5.51
#